data_dd5ed95ffe5765b9311ad752544e1326
#
_entry.id   dd5ed95ffe5765b9311ad752544e1326
#
_cell.length_a   1.000
_cell.length_b   1.000
_cell.length_c   1.000
_cell.angle_alpha   90.00
_cell.angle_beta   90.00
_cell.angle_gamma   90.00
#
_symmetry.space_group_name_H-M   'P 1'
#
loop_
_entity.id
_entity.type
_entity.pdbx_description
1 polymer ?
#
loop_
_entity_poly.entity_id
_entity_poly.type
_entity_poly.pdbx_seq_one_letter_code
_entity_poly.pdbx_strand_id
1 'polypeptide(L)'
;ERDLRIGDLGDVSVALLNLLGDTALTEAAAEELVKRLPHGVQTLVTPEVKAVPLAHAMSVRSGLPYVVARKTEKPYMVGSVKKSVVSITTGKPQDLVIDGSDLHKLDGRKVAIVDDVVSTGGTLTGLVELLNEVGAEVVATLVVFTEGEEREDVIALGHLPLYPH
;
A
#
# COMPACT_ATOMS: atom_id res chain seq x y z
N GLU A 1 16.01 -13.64 12.09
CA GLU A 1 15.48 -12.65 13.02
C GLU A 1 16.17 -11.31 12.74
N ARG A 2 15.43 -10.23 12.56
CA ARG A 2 15.99 -8.91 12.29
C ARG A 2 15.44 -7.94 13.33
N ASP A 3 16.33 -7.16 13.90
CA ASP A 3 15.94 -6.06 14.77
C ASP A 3 15.37 -4.91 13.91
N LEU A 4 14.12 -4.55 14.16
CA LEU A 4 13.52 -3.35 13.57
C LEU A 4 14.08 -2.11 14.26
N ARG A 5 14.34 -1.07 13.47
CA ARG A 5 14.71 0.24 14.02
C ARG A 5 13.52 0.82 14.75
N ILE A 6 13.78 1.47 15.87
CA ILE A 6 12.76 2.19 16.63
C ILE A 6 12.84 3.67 16.29
N GLY A 7 11.71 4.26 15.92
CA GLY A 7 11.55 5.69 15.71
C GLY A 7 10.76 6.31 16.85
N ASP A 8 11.16 7.50 17.26
CA ASP A 8 10.45 8.29 18.28
C ASP A 8 9.50 9.26 17.59
N LEU A 9 8.22 9.22 17.97
CA LEU A 9 7.16 10.11 17.49
C LEU A 9 6.61 10.99 18.63
N GLY A 10 7.44 11.34 19.61
CA GLY A 10 7.07 12.14 20.77
C GLY A 10 6.57 11.27 21.92
N ASP A 11 5.25 11.10 22.05
CA ASP A 11 4.66 10.33 23.17
C ASP A 11 4.69 8.81 22.95
N VAL A 12 5.13 8.34 21.79
CA VAL A 12 5.20 6.93 21.43
C VAL A 12 6.45 6.59 20.61
N SER A 13 6.99 5.42 20.82
CA SER A 13 8.00 4.81 19.93
C SER A 13 7.35 3.79 19.01
N VAL A 14 7.77 3.77 17.76
CA VAL A 14 7.26 2.85 16.71
C VAL A 14 8.40 2.02 16.12
N ALA A 15 8.11 0.79 15.79
CA ALA A 15 9.03 -0.05 15.04
C ALA A 15 8.99 0.36 13.56
N LEU A 16 10.14 0.70 12.99
CA LEU A 16 10.24 1.17 11.62
C LEU A 16 10.51 0.02 10.66
N LEU A 17 9.57 -0.25 9.76
CA LEU A 17 9.80 -1.10 8.60
C LEU A 17 10.25 -0.25 7.42
N ASN A 18 11.35 -0.63 6.78
CA ASN A 18 11.79 -0.05 5.53
C ASN A 18 12.16 -1.16 4.53
N LEU A 19 11.35 -1.29 3.49
CA LEU A 19 11.59 -2.26 2.41
C LEU A 19 12.56 -1.73 1.36
N LEU A 20 12.76 -0.40 1.30
CA LEU A 20 13.61 0.21 0.29
C LEU A 20 15.08 -0.21 0.50
N GLY A 21 15.65 -0.86 -0.50
CA GLY A 21 17.02 -1.37 -0.46
C GLY A 21 17.18 -2.72 0.27
N ASP A 22 16.11 -3.28 0.86
CA ASP A 22 16.15 -4.59 1.50
C ASP A 22 15.51 -5.66 0.60
N THR A 23 16.30 -6.19 -0.31
CA THR A 23 15.85 -7.21 -1.27
C THR A 23 15.37 -8.48 -0.56
N ALA A 24 16.11 -8.99 0.41
CA ALA A 24 15.78 -10.25 1.06
C ALA A 24 14.44 -10.17 1.82
N LEU A 25 14.19 -9.07 2.52
CA LEU A 25 12.93 -8.85 3.22
C LEU A 25 11.76 -8.66 2.25
N THR A 26 11.96 -7.85 1.20
CA THR A 26 10.94 -7.61 0.17
C THR A 26 10.54 -8.89 -0.54
N GLU A 27 11.50 -9.72 -0.93
CA GLU A 27 11.25 -10.99 -1.60
C GLU A 27 10.52 -12.00 -0.70
N ALA A 28 10.92 -12.13 0.57
CA ALA A 28 10.26 -13.00 1.53
C ALA A 28 8.81 -12.55 1.81
N ALA A 29 8.60 -11.25 1.99
CA ALA A 29 7.26 -10.68 2.18
C ALA A 29 6.37 -10.91 0.95
N ALA A 30 6.90 -10.69 -0.26
CA ALA A 30 6.18 -10.91 -1.50
C ALA A 30 5.75 -12.37 -1.67
N GLU A 31 6.64 -13.32 -1.37
CA GLU A 31 6.33 -14.76 -1.42
C GLU A 31 5.17 -15.12 -0.51
N GLU A 32 5.17 -14.63 0.73
CA GLU A 32 4.12 -14.95 1.69
C GLU A 32 2.80 -14.24 1.37
N LEU A 33 2.84 -12.99 0.90
CA LEU A 33 1.64 -12.25 0.54
C LEU A 33 0.96 -12.79 -0.73
N VAL A 34 1.74 -13.25 -1.72
CA VAL A 34 1.16 -13.86 -2.93
C VAL A 34 0.36 -15.12 -2.60
N LYS A 35 0.80 -15.93 -1.63
CA LYS A 35 0.05 -17.12 -1.16
C LYS A 35 -1.31 -16.75 -0.55
N ARG A 36 -1.47 -15.51 -0.10
CA ARG A 36 -2.68 -15.00 0.56
C ARG A 36 -3.55 -14.14 -0.34
N LEU A 37 -3.17 -13.94 -1.61
CA LEU A 37 -3.99 -13.23 -2.59
C LEU A 37 -5.32 -13.95 -2.79
N PRO A 38 -6.47 -13.25 -2.65
CA PRO A 38 -7.77 -13.84 -2.98
C PRO A 38 -7.87 -14.22 -4.45
N HIS A 39 -8.62 -15.27 -4.72
CA HIS A 39 -8.94 -15.66 -6.09
C HIS A 39 -9.68 -14.53 -6.82
N GLY A 40 -9.35 -14.37 -8.10
CA GLY A 40 -10.01 -13.40 -8.97
C GLY A 40 -9.41 -12.00 -8.94
N VAL A 41 -8.39 -11.72 -8.13
CA VAL A 41 -7.61 -10.47 -8.23
C VAL A 41 -6.96 -10.39 -9.61
N GLN A 42 -7.08 -9.25 -10.26
CA GLN A 42 -6.62 -9.01 -11.63
C GLN A 42 -5.51 -7.95 -11.71
N THR A 43 -5.40 -7.08 -10.71
CA THR A 43 -4.39 -6.01 -10.67
C THR A 43 -4.00 -5.74 -9.22
N LEU A 44 -2.72 -5.46 -8.99
CA LEU A 44 -2.21 -4.97 -7.71
C LEU A 44 -2.14 -3.44 -7.75
N VAL A 45 -2.41 -2.79 -6.64
CA VAL A 45 -2.27 -1.32 -6.52
C VAL A 45 -1.49 -0.98 -5.27
N THR A 46 -0.52 -0.10 -5.40
CA THR A 46 0.30 0.34 -4.26
C THR A 46 0.43 1.85 -4.21
N PRO A 47 0.38 2.47 -3.04
CA PRO A 47 0.72 3.89 -2.92
C PRO A 47 2.24 4.08 -3.01
N GLU A 48 2.67 5.21 -3.61
CA GLU A 48 4.07 5.62 -3.62
C GLU A 48 4.54 5.86 -2.17
N VAL A 49 5.71 5.41 -1.71
CA VAL A 49 6.85 4.89 -2.46
C VAL A 49 7.36 3.58 -1.87
N LYS A 50 7.22 3.35 -0.55
CA LYS A 50 7.94 2.29 0.17
C LYS A 50 7.54 0.88 -0.20
N ALA A 51 6.28 0.67 -0.59
CA ALA A 51 5.76 -0.63 -0.98
C ALA A 51 5.85 -0.92 -2.49
N VAL A 52 6.38 0.01 -3.30
CA VAL A 52 6.54 -0.21 -4.74
C VAL A 52 7.41 -1.45 -5.05
N PRO A 53 8.57 -1.66 -4.39
CA PRO A 53 9.34 -2.89 -4.59
C PRO A 53 8.56 -4.15 -4.24
N LEU A 54 7.76 -4.11 -3.18
CA LEU A 54 6.91 -5.23 -2.76
C LEU A 54 5.85 -5.55 -3.82
N ALA A 55 5.15 -4.54 -4.31
CA ALA A 55 4.14 -4.71 -5.37
C ALA A 55 4.77 -5.26 -6.66
N HIS A 56 5.97 -4.81 -7.03
CA HIS A 56 6.71 -5.36 -8.15
C HIS A 56 7.08 -6.84 -7.94
N ALA A 57 7.63 -7.19 -6.79
CA ALA A 57 8.00 -8.56 -6.47
C ALA A 57 6.77 -9.50 -6.45
N MET A 58 5.63 -9.03 -5.94
CA MET A 58 4.36 -9.75 -5.99
C MET A 58 3.84 -9.89 -7.43
N SER A 59 3.95 -8.85 -8.24
CA SER A 59 3.58 -8.85 -9.67
C SER A 59 4.36 -9.92 -10.45
N VAL A 60 5.67 -9.99 -10.26
CA VAL A 60 6.53 -11.01 -10.90
C VAL A 60 6.08 -12.43 -10.52
N ARG A 61 5.75 -12.66 -9.26
CA ARG A 61 5.36 -13.99 -8.76
C ARG A 61 3.95 -14.41 -9.15
N SER A 62 3.02 -13.46 -9.15
CA SER A 62 1.61 -13.73 -9.44
C SER A 62 1.26 -13.64 -10.93
N GLY A 63 2.10 -12.99 -11.73
CA GLY A 63 1.80 -12.65 -13.12
C GLY A 63 0.78 -11.52 -13.29
N LEU A 64 0.36 -10.88 -12.20
CA LEU A 64 -0.60 -9.78 -12.23
C LEU A 64 0.12 -8.44 -12.51
N PRO A 65 -0.47 -7.54 -13.31
CA PRO A 65 0.05 -6.18 -13.43
C PRO A 65 -0.07 -5.42 -12.10
N TYR A 66 0.72 -4.37 -11.94
CA TYR A 66 0.53 -3.46 -10.81
C TYR A 66 0.47 -2.00 -11.26
N VAL A 67 -0.22 -1.19 -10.47
CA VAL A 67 -0.39 0.26 -10.65
C VAL A 67 0.11 0.98 -9.41
N VAL A 68 0.79 2.10 -9.61
CA VAL A 68 1.28 2.94 -8.51
C VAL A 68 0.44 4.20 -8.40
N ALA A 69 -0.24 4.38 -7.26
CA ALA A 69 -0.85 5.65 -6.91
C ALA A 69 0.24 6.62 -6.46
N ARG A 70 0.49 7.66 -7.28
CA ARG A 70 1.57 8.62 -7.06
C ARG A 70 1.12 9.71 -6.08
N LYS A 71 2.09 10.36 -5.43
CA LYS A 71 1.85 11.49 -4.52
C LYS A 71 1.73 12.83 -5.23
N THR A 72 2.19 12.90 -6.46
CA THR A 72 2.15 14.11 -7.28
C THR A 72 1.91 13.74 -8.74
N GLU A 73 1.11 14.56 -9.41
CA GLU A 73 0.97 14.49 -10.86
C GLU A 73 2.28 14.88 -11.53
N LYS A 74 2.65 14.14 -12.58
CA LYS A 74 3.86 14.39 -13.33
C LYS A 74 3.54 14.96 -14.71
N PRO A 75 4.41 15.80 -15.30
CA PRO A 75 4.15 16.44 -16.60
C PRO A 75 3.87 15.49 -17.77
N TYR A 76 4.31 14.24 -17.66
CA TYR A 76 4.11 13.22 -18.71
C TYR A 76 2.79 12.45 -18.54
N MET A 77 2.08 12.60 -17.44
CA MET A 77 0.80 11.93 -17.21
C MET A 77 -0.29 12.58 -18.05
N VAL A 78 -1.17 11.76 -18.62
CA VAL A 78 -2.28 12.22 -19.45
C VAL A 78 -3.58 11.64 -18.92
N GLY A 79 -4.58 12.51 -18.66
CA GLY A 79 -5.88 12.07 -18.17
C GLY A 79 -5.83 11.50 -16.76
N SER A 80 -4.96 12.02 -15.91
CA SER A 80 -4.79 11.58 -14.52
C SER A 80 -6.06 11.76 -13.72
N VAL A 81 -6.34 10.81 -12.83
CA VAL A 81 -7.37 10.93 -11.80
C VAL A 81 -6.70 11.16 -10.46
N LYS A 82 -7.20 12.15 -9.72
CA LYS A 82 -6.57 12.62 -8.48
C LYS A 82 -7.57 12.73 -7.34
N LYS A 83 -7.13 12.34 -6.15
CA LYS A 83 -7.85 12.54 -4.89
C LYS A 83 -6.92 13.08 -3.83
N SER A 84 -7.35 14.15 -3.16
CA SER A 84 -6.63 14.68 -2.00
C SER A 84 -7.13 13.98 -0.73
N VAL A 85 -6.20 13.45 0.05
CA VAL A 85 -6.46 12.82 1.34
C VAL A 85 -5.72 13.57 2.44
N VAL A 86 -6.31 13.67 3.61
CA VAL A 86 -5.64 14.27 4.77
C VAL A 86 -4.99 13.16 5.57
N SER A 87 -3.66 13.20 5.64
CA SER A 87 -2.93 12.29 6.52
C SER A 87 -3.20 12.66 7.98
N ILE A 88 -3.78 11.74 8.73
CA ILE A 88 -4.07 11.94 10.16
C ILE A 88 -2.77 12.14 10.95
N THR A 89 -1.68 11.48 10.53
CA THR A 89 -0.38 11.53 11.20
C THR A 89 0.35 12.85 11.01
N THR A 90 0.19 13.51 9.86
CA THR A 90 0.91 14.76 9.55
C THR A 90 0.00 15.98 9.49
N GLY A 91 -1.32 15.79 9.48
CA GLY A 91 -2.32 16.86 9.31
C GLY A 91 -2.24 17.57 7.96
N LYS A 92 -1.36 17.14 7.06
CA LYS A 92 -1.16 17.76 5.75
C LYS A 92 -1.93 17.02 4.66
N PRO A 93 -2.56 17.75 3.72
CA PRO A 93 -3.15 17.13 2.55
C PRO A 93 -2.06 16.44 1.73
N GLN A 94 -2.37 15.25 1.25
CA GLN A 94 -1.53 14.47 0.36
C GLN A 94 -2.39 14.04 -0.83
N ASP A 95 -1.86 14.20 -2.02
CA ASP A 95 -2.55 13.72 -3.22
C ASP A 95 -2.27 12.24 -3.45
N LEU A 96 -3.26 11.55 -3.98
CA LEU A 96 -3.14 10.25 -4.63
C LEU A 96 -3.50 10.44 -6.10
N VAL A 97 -2.60 10.07 -7.00
CA VAL A 97 -2.73 10.32 -8.44
C VAL A 97 -2.53 9.01 -9.19
N ILE A 98 -3.50 8.65 -10.03
CA ILE A 98 -3.40 7.54 -10.98
C ILE A 98 -3.26 8.12 -12.38
N ASP A 99 -2.22 7.69 -13.11
CA ASP A 99 -2.03 8.07 -14.51
C ASP A 99 -3.18 7.50 -15.36
N GLY A 100 -3.71 8.31 -16.26
CA GLY A 100 -4.76 7.87 -17.18
C GLY A 100 -4.35 6.68 -18.05
N SER A 101 -3.06 6.55 -18.35
CA SER A 101 -2.52 5.39 -19.09
C SER A 101 -2.70 4.06 -18.34
N ASP A 102 -2.88 4.08 -17.02
CA ASP A 102 -3.07 2.89 -16.18
C ASP A 102 -4.56 2.54 -15.94
N LEU A 103 -5.49 3.42 -16.31
CA LEU A 103 -6.93 3.20 -16.04
C LEU A 103 -7.46 1.90 -16.65
N HIS A 104 -6.95 1.48 -17.81
CA HIS A 104 -7.34 0.21 -18.44
C HIS A 104 -6.99 -1.05 -17.60
N LYS A 105 -6.08 -0.92 -16.63
CA LYS A 105 -5.73 -1.98 -15.68
C LYS A 105 -6.65 -2.00 -14.46
N LEU A 106 -7.50 -0.98 -14.29
CA LEU A 106 -8.32 -0.76 -13.11
C LEU A 106 -9.81 -0.83 -13.40
N ASP A 107 -10.28 -0.19 -14.48
CA ASP A 107 -11.70 -0.09 -14.81
C ASP A 107 -12.33 -1.48 -15.02
N GLY A 108 -13.37 -1.78 -14.26
CA GLY A 108 -14.05 -3.07 -14.24
C GLY A 108 -13.21 -4.23 -13.68
N ARG A 109 -12.10 -3.95 -13.00
CA ARG A 109 -11.19 -4.97 -12.48
C ARG A 109 -11.32 -5.15 -10.97
N LYS A 110 -11.11 -6.40 -10.52
CA LYS A 110 -10.91 -6.73 -9.11
C LYS A 110 -9.45 -6.47 -8.74
N VAL A 111 -9.25 -5.57 -7.79
CA VAL A 111 -7.90 -5.14 -7.40
C VAL A 111 -7.60 -5.47 -5.96
N ALA A 112 -6.33 -5.73 -5.68
CA ALA A 112 -5.81 -5.83 -4.32
C ALA A 112 -4.82 -4.69 -4.06
N ILE A 113 -5.00 -3.98 -2.96
CA ILE A 113 -4.05 -2.97 -2.50
C ILE A 113 -2.90 -3.68 -1.79
N VAL A 114 -1.69 -3.22 -2.04
CA VAL A 114 -0.46 -3.71 -1.40
C VAL A 114 0.25 -2.54 -0.75
N ASP A 115 0.56 -2.65 0.54
CA ASP A 115 1.33 -1.63 1.27
C ASP A 115 2.35 -2.27 2.22
N ASP A 116 3.27 -1.47 2.75
CA ASP A 116 4.25 -1.95 3.75
C ASP A 116 3.64 -2.03 5.14
N VAL A 117 3.11 -0.94 5.65
CA VAL A 117 2.49 -0.82 6.99
C VAL A 117 1.20 -0.03 6.91
N VAL A 118 0.17 -0.53 7.55
CA VAL A 118 -1.08 0.21 7.78
C VAL A 118 -1.24 0.48 9.27
N SER A 119 -1.35 1.76 9.62
CA SER A 119 -1.65 2.22 11.00
C SER A 119 -3.11 2.68 11.09
N THR A 120 -3.39 3.97 11.03
CA THR A 120 -4.75 4.52 11.11
C THR A 120 -5.60 4.25 9.88
N GLY A 121 -4.97 3.98 8.73
CA GLY A 121 -5.67 3.67 7.48
C GLY A 121 -6.20 4.86 6.70
N GLY A 122 -5.82 6.09 7.04
CA GLY A 122 -6.28 7.29 6.32
C GLY A 122 -5.89 7.29 4.83
N THR A 123 -4.66 6.95 4.51
CA THR A 123 -4.19 6.80 3.13
C THR A 123 -4.91 5.65 2.42
N LEU A 124 -5.12 4.54 3.12
CA LEU A 124 -5.84 3.39 2.58
C LEU A 124 -7.28 3.75 2.21
N THR A 125 -8.00 4.44 3.10
CA THR A 125 -9.38 4.89 2.82
C THR A 125 -9.45 5.75 1.57
N GLY A 126 -8.56 6.75 1.45
CA GLY A 126 -8.51 7.61 0.27
C GLY A 126 -8.16 6.86 -1.02
N LEU A 127 -7.28 5.85 -0.92
CA LEU A 127 -6.94 5.03 -2.08
C LEU A 127 -8.11 4.13 -2.50
N VAL A 128 -8.84 3.54 -1.57
CA VAL A 128 -10.07 2.77 -1.86
C VAL A 128 -11.11 3.63 -2.56
N GLU A 129 -11.33 4.85 -2.06
CA GLU A 129 -12.27 5.77 -2.68
C GLU A 129 -11.84 6.16 -4.12
N LEU A 130 -10.55 6.46 -4.32
CA LEU A 130 -10.01 6.77 -5.66
C LEU A 130 -10.18 5.60 -6.63
N LEU A 131 -9.89 4.38 -6.17
CA LEU A 131 -10.05 3.17 -6.97
C LEU A 131 -11.51 2.91 -7.36
N ASN A 132 -12.44 3.12 -6.44
CA ASN A 132 -13.87 3.03 -6.73
C ASN A 132 -14.30 4.09 -7.76
N GLU A 133 -13.79 5.31 -7.67
CA GLU A 133 -14.08 6.39 -8.63
C GLU A 133 -13.61 6.05 -10.07
N VAL A 134 -12.53 5.29 -10.21
CA VAL A 134 -12.04 4.82 -11.52
C VAL A 134 -12.62 3.47 -11.97
N GLY A 135 -13.62 2.97 -11.28
CA GLY A 135 -14.35 1.76 -11.67
C GLY A 135 -13.71 0.43 -11.21
N ALA A 136 -12.69 0.48 -10.35
CA ALA A 136 -12.09 -0.72 -9.79
C ALA A 136 -12.89 -1.24 -8.58
N GLU A 137 -12.91 -2.55 -8.40
CA GLU A 137 -13.46 -3.21 -7.22
C GLU A 137 -12.31 -3.63 -6.28
N VAL A 138 -12.15 -2.96 -5.16
CA VAL A 138 -11.14 -3.35 -4.16
C VAL A 138 -11.64 -4.55 -3.37
N VAL A 139 -11.00 -5.70 -3.55
CA VAL A 139 -11.41 -6.96 -2.92
C VAL A 139 -10.52 -7.39 -1.76
N ALA A 140 -9.34 -6.82 -1.62
CA ALA A 140 -8.43 -7.07 -0.52
C ALA A 140 -7.40 -5.94 -0.35
N THR A 141 -6.86 -5.85 0.86
CA THR A 141 -5.66 -5.08 1.17
C THR A 141 -4.66 -6.02 1.83
N LEU A 142 -3.45 -6.10 1.29
CA LEU A 142 -2.38 -6.95 1.81
C LEU A 142 -1.22 -6.06 2.26
N VAL A 143 -0.73 -6.28 3.47
CA VAL A 143 0.34 -5.49 4.07
C VAL A 143 1.37 -6.39 4.75
N VAL A 144 2.59 -5.90 4.92
CA VAL A 144 3.57 -6.64 5.70
C VAL A 144 3.19 -6.60 7.17
N PHE A 145 2.89 -5.40 7.70
CA PHE A 145 2.46 -5.24 9.09
C PHE A 145 1.26 -4.29 9.24
N THR A 146 0.41 -4.58 10.21
CA THR A 146 -0.43 -3.57 10.85
C THR A 146 0.34 -2.93 12.00
N GLU A 147 0.00 -1.70 12.37
CA GLU A 147 0.62 -0.96 13.47
C GLU A 147 -0.46 -0.32 14.36
N GLY A 148 -0.28 -0.38 15.66
CA GLY A 148 -1.19 0.19 16.65
C GLY A 148 -2.39 -0.71 16.95
N GLU A 149 -3.56 -0.43 16.39
CA GLU A 149 -4.73 -1.28 16.56
C GLU A 149 -4.72 -2.43 15.55
N GLU A 150 -5.15 -3.61 15.98
CA GLU A 150 -5.34 -4.74 15.07
C GLU A 150 -6.48 -4.44 14.08
N ARG A 151 -6.29 -4.85 12.84
CA ARG A 151 -7.24 -4.61 11.75
C ARG A 151 -7.63 -5.92 11.10
N GLU A 152 -8.92 -6.24 11.17
CA GLU A 152 -9.49 -7.42 10.52
C GLU A 152 -9.78 -7.20 9.02
N ASP A 153 -9.78 -5.95 8.58
CA ASP A 153 -10.07 -5.56 7.18
C ASP A 153 -8.86 -5.64 6.25
N VAL A 154 -7.69 -6.04 6.78
CA VAL A 154 -6.46 -6.23 6.00
C VAL A 154 -5.84 -7.59 6.23
N ILE A 155 -5.18 -8.12 5.21
CA ILE A 155 -4.38 -9.34 5.29
C ILE A 155 -2.94 -8.92 5.61
N ALA A 156 -2.48 -9.20 6.82
CA ALA A 156 -1.15 -8.84 7.30
C ALA A 156 -0.28 -10.07 7.57
N LEU A 157 1.03 -9.92 7.41
CA LEU A 157 1.99 -10.96 7.84
C LEU A 157 2.28 -10.89 9.33
N GLY A 158 2.09 -9.72 9.94
CA GLY A 158 2.28 -9.52 11.36
C GLY A 158 1.77 -8.19 11.85
N HIS A 159 2.02 -7.90 13.12
CA HIS A 159 1.57 -6.70 13.82
C HIS A 159 2.73 -6.03 14.55
N LEU A 160 2.81 -4.71 14.46
CA LEU A 160 3.78 -3.88 15.16
C LEU A 160 3.07 -3.14 16.31
N PRO A 161 3.43 -3.42 17.57
CA PRO A 161 2.88 -2.70 18.69
C PRO A 161 3.41 -1.26 18.75
N LEU A 162 2.63 -0.36 19.35
CA LEU A 162 3.09 0.95 19.78
C LEU A 162 3.68 0.85 21.19
N TYR A 163 4.75 1.58 21.43
CA TYR A 163 5.39 1.64 22.75
C TYR A 163 5.15 3.04 23.33
N PRO A 164 4.13 3.24 24.20
CA PRO A 164 3.95 4.52 24.88
C PRO A 164 5.12 4.79 25.82
N HIS A 165 5.52 6.05 25.95
CA HIS A 165 6.54 6.54 26.88
C HIS A 165 6.00 6.74 28.28
#